data_46cdf055c09cbeeb51f674f3a418fe51
#
_entry.id   46cdf055c09cbeeb51f674f3a418fe51
#
_cell.length_a   1.000
_cell.length_b   1.000
_cell.length_c   1.000
_cell.angle_alpha   90.00
_cell.angle_beta   90.00
_cell.angle_gamma   90.00
#
_symmetry.space_group_name_H-M   'P 1'
#
loop_
_entity.id
_entity.type
_entity.pdbx_description
1 polymer ?
#
loop_
_entity_poly.entity_id
_entity_poly.type
_entity_poly.pdbx_seq_one_letter_code
_entity_poly.pdbx_strand_id
1 'polypeptide(L)'
;MDAPSFIAAAPGERIVTRSPREALAEEFRRRGPGRVIAFTGRRSAELCGGIGLLEEAAERAGCELIRFSRIEPEPVVATVETMCALIREKKPCAVVALGGGSVMDAAKAACLAAQSGWPLAEHFGVNRYSDCHPEARLDRVICIPTTSGTGSEATPYSNIVDPAQKVKKLIAERFIVPELALLIPELTHSMPPAVTRATGCDALAHAIEGFLNVGADGNHPAANEWALESIRLITEHLPRAIAAGDDAAARLAMSFAATLGGMVIRFKSTGLPHLASFSWFGRLEHGIAVAMLLPACWRYYLGNPAVVARTMQLSPLFPGNTPEEVIASFRHFLDSVGVPAALRDCPGITQELLEETARSGAQNKMKLENAPRPVPVAESERILSAILQQTREGDPQ
;
A
#
# COMPACT_ATOMS: atom_id res chain seq x y z
N MET A 1 6.26 21.00 -9.34
CA MET A 1 4.86 20.54 -9.47
C MET A 1 4.15 20.93 -8.18
N ASP A 2 3.09 21.72 -8.26
CA ASP A 2 2.28 21.99 -7.07
C ASP A 2 1.49 20.74 -6.72
N ALA A 3 1.42 20.42 -5.41
CA ALA A 3 0.59 19.32 -4.95
C ALA A 3 -0.86 19.55 -5.44
N PRO A 4 -1.49 18.55 -6.06
CA PRO A 4 -2.86 18.71 -6.50
C PRO A 4 -3.74 19.13 -5.31
N SER A 5 -4.62 20.10 -5.53
CA SER A 5 -5.47 20.67 -4.47
C SER A 5 -6.35 19.65 -3.74
N PHE A 6 -6.60 18.50 -4.36
CA PHE A 6 -7.42 17.42 -3.78
C PHE A 6 -6.67 16.54 -2.75
N ILE A 7 -5.32 16.57 -2.70
CA ILE A 7 -4.57 15.89 -1.62
C ILE A 7 -4.82 16.57 -0.28
N ALA A 8 -5.07 17.88 -0.28
CA ALA A 8 -5.38 18.66 0.92
C ALA A 8 -6.80 18.39 1.49
N ALA A 9 -7.64 17.64 0.79
CA ALA A 9 -9.06 17.46 1.15
C ALA A 9 -9.36 16.18 1.94
N ALA A 10 -8.35 15.39 2.32
CA ALA A 10 -8.58 14.20 3.14
C ALA A 10 -8.93 14.61 4.58
N PRO A 11 -10.14 14.31 5.08
CA PRO A 11 -10.57 14.77 6.40
C PRO A 11 -9.71 14.20 7.53
N GLY A 12 -9.14 15.06 8.35
CA GLY A 12 -8.43 14.70 9.57
C GLY A 12 -7.01 14.17 9.39
N GLU A 13 -6.44 14.27 8.19
CA GLU A 13 -5.08 13.86 7.86
C GLU A 13 -4.31 15.01 7.23
N ARG A 14 -3.02 15.07 7.53
CA ARG A 14 -2.12 16.07 6.97
C ARG A 14 -1.11 15.37 6.08
N ILE A 15 -1.20 15.64 4.78
CA ILE A 15 -0.20 15.19 3.79
C ILE A 15 0.60 16.43 3.39
N VAL A 16 1.88 16.42 3.75
CA VAL A 16 2.77 17.58 3.57
C VAL A 16 3.80 17.24 2.50
N THR A 17 3.88 18.12 1.51
CA THR A 17 4.75 18.02 0.35
C THR A 17 5.64 19.25 0.18
N ARG A 18 5.26 20.36 0.80
CA ARG A 18 6.04 21.61 0.81
C ARG A 18 6.73 21.75 2.16
N SER A 19 8.04 22.04 2.13
CA SER A 19 8.87 22.18 3.33
C SER A 19 8.68 21.05 4.36
N PRO A 20 8.71 19.75 3.95
CA PRO A 20 8.40 18.64 4.85
C PRO A 20 9.40 18.54 6.01
N ARG A 21 10.64 19.03 5.83
CA ARG A 21 11.66 19.06 6.89
C ARG A 21 11.28 20.00 8.01
N GLU A 22 10.86 21.22 7.66
CA GLU A 22 10.35 22.23 8.60
C GLU A 22 9.08 21.75 9.29
N ALA A 23 8.16 21.14 8.53
CA ALA A 23 6.92 20.59 9.06
C ALA A 23 7.16 19.49 10.11
N LEU A 24 8.20 18.65 9.96
CA LEU A 24 8.56 17.63 10.95
C LEU A 24 9.05 18.26 12.26
N ALA A 25 9.97 19.23 12.18
CA ALA A 25 10.48 19.91 13.36
C ALA A 25 9.38 20.73 14.08
N GLU A 26 8.45 21.33 13.31
CA GLU A 26 7.30 22.03 13.86
C GLU A 26 6.33 21.06 14.55
N GLU A 27 6.09 19.90 13.97
CA GLU A 27 5.27 18.86 14.58
C GLU A 27 5.83 18.37 15.90
N PHE A 28 7.15 18.14 15.99
CA PHE A 28 7.77 17.78 17.25
C PHE A 28 7.66 18.90 18.30
N ARG A 29 7.87 20.15 17.90
CA ARG A 29 7.68 21.30 18.82
C ARG A 29 6.23 21.42 19.31
N ARG A 30 5.23 21.19 18.44
CA ARG A 30 3.81 21.22 18.77
C ARG A 30 3.45 20.17 19.83
N ARG A 31 4.09 19.01 19.79
CA ARG A 31 3.89 17.92 20.77
C ARG A 31 4.64 18.14 22.08
N GLY A 32 5.52 19.12 22.10
CA GLY A 32 6.30 19.49 23.28
C GLY A 32 7.58 18.68 23.43
N PRO A 33 8.45 19.08 24.39
CA PRO A 33 9.69 18.39 24.66
C PRO A 33 9.42 16.98 25.19
N GLY A 34 10.23 16.02 24.77
CA GLY A 34 10.06 14.63 25.16
C GLY A 34 10.87 13.68 24.30
N ARG A 35 10.42 12.43 24.24
CA ARG A 35 11.05 11.38 23.42
C ARG A 35 10.31 11.20 22.13
N VAL A 36 11.04 11.12 21.03
CA VAL A 36 10.54 10.70 19.72
C VAL A 36 11.07 9.30 19.46
N ILE A 37 10.20 8.34 19.18
CA ILE A 37 10.63 7.03 18.72
C ILE A 37 10.55 7.00 17.20
N ALA A 38 11.68 6.70 16.56
CA ALA A 38 11.78 6.49 15.13
C ALA A 38 11.91 4.99 14.82
N PHE A 39 10.92 4.44 14.14
CA PHE A 39 10.91 3.09 13.61
C PHE A 39 11.42 3.11 12.17
N THR A 40 12.42 2.27 11.87
CA THR A 40 13.03 2.19 10.54
C THR A 40 13.36 0.76 10.15
N GLY A 41 13.51 0.53 8.84
CA GLY A 41 14.13 -0.68 8.33
C GLY A 41 15.63 -0.71 8.63
N ARG A 42 16.26 -1.84 8.34
CA ARG A 42 17.69 -2.09 8.71
C ARG A 42 18.68 -1.18 7.98
N ARG A 43 18.40 -0.79 6.73
CA ARG A 43 19.37 -0.08 5.87
C ARG A 43 18.77 1.10 5.10
N SER A 44 17.49 1.04 4.71
CA SER A 44 16.88 2.02 3.81
C SER A 44 16.93 3.45 4.35
N ALA A 45 16.64 3.63 5.64
CA ALA A 45 16.63 4.94 6.28
C ALA A 45 18.01 5.62 6.33
N GLU A 46 19.08 4.83 6.43
CA GLU A 46 20.46 5.33 6.36
C GLU A 46 20.86 5.65 4.92
N LEU A 47 20.60 4.73 3.99
CA LEU A 47 20.94 4.88 2.57
C LEU A 47 20.27 6.08 1.92
N CYS A 48 19.04 6.41 2.32
CA CYS A 48 18.32 7.57 1.78
C CYS A 48 18.62 8.90 2.51
N GLY A 49 19.45 8.89 3.57
CA GLY A 49 19.75 10.08 4.37
C GLY A 49 18.62 10.50 5.34
N GLY A 50 17.57 9.68 5.48
CA GLY A 50 16.42 10.01 6.31
C GLY A 50 16.71 10.05 7.81
N ILE A 51 17.80 9.40 8.27
CA ILE A 51 18.23 9.46 9.67
C ILE A 51 18.66 10.88 10.05
N GLY A 52 19.51 11.52 9.23
CA GLY A 52 19.93 12.90 9.47
C GLY A 52 18.77 13.89 9.52
N LEU A 53 17.72 13.66 8.72
CA LEU A 53 16.48 14.43 8.78
C LEU A 53 15.79 14.32 10.16
N LEU A 54 15.72 13.11 10.73
CA LEU A 54 15.10 12.89 12.04
C LEU A 54 15.92 13.51 13.17
N GLU A 55 17.24 13.36 13.10
CA GLU A 55 18.19 13.93 14.08
C GLU A 55 18.10 15.46 14.10
N GLU A 56 18.13 16.10 12.93
CA GLU A 56 17.99 17.54 12.79
C GLU A 56 16.62 18.05 13.33
N ALA A 57 15.52 17.35 13.00
CA ALA A 57 14.21 17.73 13.46
C ALA A 57 14.05 17.58 14.99
N ALA A 58 14.59 16.51 15.57
CA ALA A 58 14.58 16.29 17.01
C ALA A 58 15.43 17.32 17.77
N GLU A 59 16.63 17.62 17.26
CA GLU A 59 17.50 18.68 17.83
C GLU A 59 16.82 20.04 17.83
N ARG A 60 16.25 20.45 16.70
CA ARG A 60 15.51 21.73 16.55
C ARG A 60 14.27 21.82 17.46
N ALA A 61 13.72 20.70 17.87
CA ALA A 61 12.57 20.63 18.76
C ALA A 61 12.92 20.40 20.23
N GLY A 62 14.20 20.17 20.56
CA GLY A 62 14.65 19.81 21.90
C GLY A 62 14.14 18.45 22.36
N CYS A 63 13.97 17.50 21.44
CA CYS A 63 13.51 16.14 21.71
C CYS A 63 14.66 15.12 21.74
N GLU A 64 14.54 14.12 22.61
CA GLU A 64 15.40 12.93 22.58
C GLU A 64 14.94 11.98 21.48
N LEU A 65 15.81 11.63 20.52
CA LEU A 65 15.51 10.67 19.47
C LEU A 65 15.94 9.25 19.88
N ILE A 66 14.97 8.34 19.95
CA ILE A 66 15.18 6.90 20.18
C ILE A 66 14.97 6.17 18.85
N ARG A 67 15.97 5.42 18.40
CA ARG A 67 15.91 4.69 17.12
C ARG A 67 15.70 3.20 17.36
N PHE A 68 14.77 2.61 16.57
CA PHE A 68 14.61 1.17 16.43
C PHE A 68 14.70 0.82 14.93
N SER A 69 15.81 0.20 14.52
CA SER A 69 16.18 -0.03 13.12
C SER A 69 16.24 -1.52 12.75
N ARG A 70 15.33 -2.34 13.28
CA ARG A 70 15.37 -3.80 13.10
C ARG A 70 14.17 -4.37 12.36
N ILE A 71 13.32 -3.50 11.79
CA ILE A 71 12.12 -3.96 11.09
C ILE A 71 12.55 -4.61 9.77
N GLU A 72 12.19 -5.86 9.61
CA GLU A 72 12.39 -6.66 8.40
C GLU A 72 11.33 -6.36 7.34
N PRO A 73 11.60 -6.64 6.05
CA PRO A 73 10.55 -6.80 5.07
C PRO A 73 9.56 -7.85 5.57
N GLU A 74 8.24 -7.59 5.39
CA GLU A 74 7.20 -8.49 5.92
C GLU A 74 7.29 -8.64 7.45
N PRO A 75 6.98 -7.59 8.24
CA PRO A 75 7.21 -7.57 9.67
C PRO A 75 6.39 -8.67 10.39
N VAL A 76 7.03 -9.35 11.34
CA VAL A 76 6.40 -10.42 12.08
C VAL A 76 5.80 -9.94 13.42
N VAL A 77 4.86 -10.72 13.95
CA VAL A 77 4.21 -10.44 15.26
C VAL A 77 5.22 -10.11 16.36
N ALA A 78 6.29 -10.90 16.50
CA ALA A 78 7.29 -10.69 17.56
C ALA A 78 8.03 -9.34 17.46
N THR A 79 8.31 -8.87 16.22
CA THR A 79 8.90 -7.55 16.00
C THR A 79 7.94 -6.45 16.45
N VAL A 80 6.66 -6.54 16.09
CA VAL A 80 5.63 -5.56 16.48
C VAL A 80 5.43 -5.54 18.00
N GLU A 81 5.41 -6.71 18.67
CA GLU A 81 5.32 -6.79 20.13
C GLU A 81 6.52 -6.13 20.83
N THR A 82 7.74 -6.29 20.28
CA THR A 82 8.93 -5.58 20.77
C THR A 82 8.78 -4.07 20.63
N MET A 83 8.23 -3.60 19.52
CA MET A 83 7.95 -2.18 19.29
C MET A 83 6.87 -1.65 20.25
N CYS A 84 5.81 -2.43 20.52
CA CYS A 84 4.80 -2.10 21.52
C CYS A 84 5.42 -1.92 22.91
N ALA A 85 6.29 -2.84 23.33
CA ALA A 85 6.97 -2.77 24.61
C ALA A 85 7.83 -1.50 24.73
N LEU A 86 8.55 -1.15 23.66
CA LEU A 86 9.35 0.08 23.62
C LEU A 86 8.48 1.35 23.75
N ILE A 87 7.36 1.42 23.05
CA ILE A 87 6.42 2.56 23.17
C ILE A 87 5.89 2.68 24.59
N ARG A 88 5.46 1.58 25.21
CA ARG A 88 4.94 1.58 26.59
C ARG A 88 6.00 1.98 27.62
N GLU A 89 7.25 1.53 27.45
CA GLU A 89 8.37 1.85 28.33
C GLU A 89 8.76 3.33 28.23
N LYS A 90 8.96 3.81 27.02
CA LYS A 90 9.55 5.15 26.76
C LYS A 90 8.51 6.27 26.77
N LYS A 91 7.21 5.96 26.57
CA LYS A 91 6.09 6.93 26.54
C LYS A 91 6.42 8.14 25.66
N PRO A 92 6.67 7.95 24.35
CA PRO A 92 7.12 9.02 23.48
C PRO A 92 6.03 10.08 23.26
N CYS A 93 6.43 11.31 23.00
CA CYS A 93 5.53 12.37 22.55
C CYS A 93 5.18 12.20 21.06
N ALA A 94 6.02 11.50 20.28
CA ALA A 94 5.75 11.19 18.88
C ALA A 94 6.34 9.81 18.50
N VAL A 95 5.62 9.12 17.61
CA VAL A 95 6.10 7.92 16.93
C VAL A 95 6.23 8.22 15.44
N VAL A 96 7.40 8.00 14.89
CA VAL A 96 7.71 8.22 13.47
C VAL A 96 8.03 6.89 12.79
N ALA A 97 7.43 6.63 11.64
CA ALA A 97 7.76 5.53 10.75
C ALA A 97 8.48 6.07 9.52
N LEU A 98 9.79 5.86 9.43
CA LEU A 98 10.62 6.24 8.29
C LEU A 98 10.98 4.98 7.51
N GLY A 99 10.32 4.72 6.38
CA GLY A 99 10.54 3.50 5.60
C GLY A 99 9.47 3.22 4.57
N GLY A 100 9.48 2.02 4.03
CA GLY A 100 8.41 1.51 3.15
C GLY A 100 7.20 0.99 3.94
N GLY A 101 6.25 0.36 3.22
CA GLY A 101 5.01 -0.19 3.80
C GLY A 101 5.24 -1.07 5.01
N SER A 102 6.23 -1.97 4.99
CA SER A 102 6.56 -2.85 6.13
C SER A 102 6.86 -2.08 7.42
N VAL A 103 7.60 -0.98 7.33
CA VAL A 103 7.93 -0.14 8.49
C VAL A 103 6.69 0.60 8.98
N MET A 104 5.93 1.18 8.06
CA MET A 104 4.71 1.92 8.39
C MET A 104 3.63 1.01 9.00
N ASP A 105 3.42 -0.17 8.43
CA ASP A 105 2.47 -1.15 8.94
C ASP A 105 2.84 -1.64 10.34
N ALA A 106 4.11 -2.00 10.58
CA ALA A 106 4.58 -2.38 11.90
C ALA A 106 4.40 -1.26 12.93
N ALA A 107 4.74 -0.02 12.57
CA ALA A 107 4.60 1.13 13.46
C ALA A 107 3.13 1.44 13.79
N LYS A 108 2.23 1.37 12.80
CA LYS A 108 0.79 1.55 13.00
C LYS A 108 0.22 0.51 13.96
N ALA A 109 0.53 -0.77 13.75
CA ALA A 109 0.09 -1.86 14.63
C ALA A 109 0.65 -1.72 16.04
N ALA A 110 1.95 -1.40 16.17
CA ALA A 110 2.60 -1.22 17.46
C ALA A 110 2.01 -0.04 18.24
N CYS A 111 1.75 1.08 17.57
CA CYS A 111 1.18 2.28 18.17
C CYS A 111 -0.23 2.01 18.69
N LEU A 112 -1.08 1.35 17.90
CA LEU A 112 -2.42 0.93 18.29
C LEU A 112 -2.39 0.01 19.52
N ALA A 113 -1.64 -1.10 19.45
CA ALA A 113 -1.60 -2.09 20.51
C ALA A 113 -0.96 -1.53 21.80
N ALA A 114 0.02 -0.61 21.69
CA ALA A 114 0.63 0.01 22.84
C ALA A 114 -0.34 0.90 23.63
N GLN A 115 -1.22 1.61 22.92
CA GLN A 115 -2.14 2.60 23.53
C GLN A 115 -3.49 2.02 23.90
N SER A 116 -4.00 1.04 23.16
CA SER A 116 -5.28 0.38 23.43
C SER A 116 -5.28 -0.44 24.71
N GLY A 117 -4.10 -0.90 25.15
CA GLY A 117 -3.96 -1.87 26.22
C GLY A 117 -4.30 -3.32 25.84
N TRP A 118 -4.79 -3.55 24.61
CA TRP A 118 -5.10 -4.88 24.10
C TRP A 118 -3.84 -5.62 23.62
N PRO A 119 -3.81 -6.95 23.72
CA PRO A 119 -2.81 -7.76 23.01
C PRO A 119 -2.89 -7.53 21.51
N LEU A 120 -1.73 -7.55 20.82
CA LEU A 120 -1.69 -7.38 19.36
C LEU A 120 -2.62 -8.37 18.62
N ALA A 121 -2.71 -9.59 19.12
CA ALA A 121 -3.53 -10.65 18.53
C ALA A 121 -5.04 -10.30 18.45
N GLU A 122 -5.55 -9.47 19.34
CA GLU A 122 -6.96 -9.08 19.37
C GLU A 122 -7.31 -7.99 18.35
N HIS A 123 -6.30 -7.31 17.81
CA HIS A 123 -6.49 -6.27 16.80
C HIS A 123 -6.64 -6.81 15.36
N PHE A 124 -6.27 -8.08 15.12
CA PHE A 124 -6.39 -8.63 13.77
C PHE A 124 -7.86 -8.75 13.35
N GLY A 125 -8.16 -8.17 12.19
CA GLY A 125 -9.50 -8.08 11.60
C GLY A 125 -9.85 -6.65 11.22
N VAL A 126 -11.14 -6.37 11.09
CA VAL A 126 -11.69 -5.07 10.67
C VAL A 126 -12.36 -4.42 11.87
N ASN A 127 -12.01 -3.16 12.18
CA ASN A 127 -12.60 -2.31 13.22
C ASN A 127 -12.71 -2.96 14.62
N ARG A 128 -11.80 -3.89 14.92
CA ARG A 128 -11.87 -4.69 16.16
C ARG A 128 -11.88 -3.81 17.40
N TYR A 129 -11.07 -2.78 17.43
CA TYR A 129 -10.97 -1.87 18.56
C TYR A 129 -11.97 -0.72 18.47
N SER A 130 -12.14 -0.11 17.30
CA SER A 130 -13.04 1.04 17.15
C SER A 130 -14.51 0.71 17.34
N ASP A 131 -14.94 -0.51 17.01
CA ASP A 131 -16.33 -0.93 17.25
C ASP A 131 -16.64 -1.06 18.76
N CYS A 132 -15.62 -1.45 19.55
CA CYS A 132 -15.74 -1.53 21.02
C CYS A 132 -15.51 -0.17 21.72
N HIS A 133 -14.70 0.70 21.11
CA HIS A 133 -14.25 1.97 21.69
C HIS A 133 -14.38 3.13 20.71
N PRO A 134 -15.61 3.48 20.26
CA PRO A 134 -15.83 4.47 19.21
C PRO A 134 -15.33 5.88 19.57
N GLU A 135 -15.28 6.22 20.85
CA GLU A 135 -14.85 7.53 21.35
C GLU A 135 -13.35 7.58 21.74
N ALA A 136 -12.60 6.50 21.52
CA ALA A 136 -11.19 6.48 21.89
C ALA A 136 -10.40 7.57 21.14
N ARG A 137 -9.40 8.11 21.81
CA ARG A 137 -8.45 9.08 21.28
C ARG A 137 -7.06 8.49 21.40
N LEU A 138 -6.46 8.13 20.28
CA LEU A 138 -5.14 7.54 20.22
C LEU A 138 -4.21 8.44 19.41
N ASP A 139 -2.96 8.57 19.85
CA ASP A 139 -1.92 9.23 19.07
C ASP A 139 -1.59 8.36 17.86
N ARG A 140 -1.53 9.00 16.70
CA ARG A 140 -1.28 8.30 15.44
C ARG A 140 0.16 8.54 14.98
N VAL A 141 0.63 7.63 14.16
CA VAL A 141 2.00 7.62 13.64
C VAL A 141 2.20 8.76 12.65
N ILE A 142 3.40 9.35 12.67
CA ILE A 142 3.92 10.21 11.58
C ILE A 142 4.61 9.29 10.59
N CYS A 143 4.19 9.28 9.34
CA CYS A 143 4.78 8.46 8.28
C CYS A 143 5.66 9.30 7.34
N ILE A 144 6.85 8.77 7.06
CA ILE A 144 7.81 9.33 6.09
C ILE A 144 8.17 8.20 5.13
N PRO A 145 7.44 8.04 4.02
CA PRO A 145 7.69 6.94 3.09
C PRO A 145 9.03 7.09 2.37
N THR A 146 9.77 5.98 2.27
CA THR A 146 10.99 5.87 1.45
C THR A 146 10.77 5.01 0.22
N THR A 147 9.53 4.59 -0.03
CA THR A 147 9.07 3.89 -1.24
C THR A 147 7.80 4.52 -1.76
N SER A 148 7.56 4.41 -3.07
CA SER A 148 6.35 4.93 -3.72
C SER A 148 5.52 3.75 -4.23
N GLY A 149 4.66 3.19 -3.35
CA GLY A 149 3.91 1.98 -3.70
C GLY A 149 2.68 1.74 -2.83
N THR A 150 2.87 1.28 -1.61
CA THR A 150 1.78 0.79 -0.75
C THR A 150 0.76 1.86 -0.35
N GLY A 151 1.15 3.15 -0.35
CA GLY A 151 0.30 4.22 0.16
C GLY A 151 -0.07 4.06 1.64
N SER A 152 0.71 3.28 2.41
CA SER A 152 0.42 2.96 3.82
C SER A 152 0.33 4.21 4.69
N GLU A 153 0.98 5.29 4.29
CA GLU A 153 0.90 6.62 4.91
C GLU A 153 -0.49 7.27 4.84
N ALA A 154 -1.41 6.71 4.02
CA ALA A 154 -2.78 7.22 3.85
C ALA A 154 -3.86 6.15 4.12
N THR A 155 -3.49 4.95 4.58
CA THR A 155 -4.42 3.83 4.73
C THR A 155 -4.70 3.44 6.18
N PRO A 156 -5.90 2.87 6.45
CA PRO A 156 -6.25 2.27 7.73
C PRO A 156 -5.76 0.81 7.84
N TYR A 157 -4.80 0.38 7.02
CA TYR A 157 -4.37 -1.01 6.92
C TYR A 157 -2.99 -1.22 7.51
N SER A 158 -2.77 -2.37 8.14
CA SER A 158 -1.48 -2.88 8.57
C SER A 158 -1.45 -4.39 8.38
N ASN A 159 -0.46 -4.89 7.64
CA ASN A 159 -0.28 -6.31 7.35
C ASN A 159 0.92 -6.84 8.11
N ILE A 160 0.68 -7.82 9.00
CA ILE A 160 1.70 -8.42 9.86
C ILE A 160 1.73 -9.92 9.61
N VAL A 161 2.93 -10.48 9.45
CA VAL A 161 3.12 -11.91 9.25
C VAL A 161 3.03 -12.65 10.60
N ASP A 162 2.20 -13.66 10.64
CA ASP A 162 2.21 -14.67 11.70
C ASP A 162 3.00 -15.88 11.22
N PRO A 163 4.26 -16.05 11.63
CA PRO A 163 5.09 -17.14 11.15
C PRO A 163 4.64 -18.53 11.64
N ALA A 164 3.92 -18.59 12.77
CA ALA A 164 3.40 -19.85 13.29
C ALA A 164 2.25 -20.38 12.41
N GLN A 165 1.43 -19.47 11.88
CA GLN A 165 0.33 -19.83 10.98
C GLN A 165 0.69 -19.70 9.50
N LYS A 166 1.88 -19.16 9.18
CA LYS A 166 2.35 -18.89 7.81
C LYS A 166 1.37 -18.03 6.98
N VAL A 167 0.76 -17.03 7.62
CA VAL A 167 -0.20 -16.13 6.99
C VAL A 167 0.12 -14.69 7.28
N LYS A 168 -0.28 -13.79 6.36
CA LYS A 168 -0.38 -12.37 6.62
C LYS A 168 -1.72 -12.08 7.28
N LYS A 169 -1.68 -11.43 8.44
CA LYS A 169 -2.86 -10.97 9.17
C LYS A 169 -3.06 -9.48 8.97
N LEU A 170 -4.28 -9.10 8.67
CA LEU A 170 -4.68 -7.72 8.45
C LEU A 170 -5.21 -7.11 9.76
N ILE A 171 -4.76 -5.89 10.06
CA ILE A 171 -5.45 -4.94 10.91
C ILE A 171 -6.03 -3.87 9.99
N ALA A 172 -7.35 -3.72 9.98
CA ALA A 172 -8.03 -2.62 9.28
C ALA A 172 -8.77 -1.79 10.34
N GLU A 173 -8.22 -0.61 10.67
CA GLU A 173 -8.67 0.15 11.84
C GLU A 173 -8.51 1.66 11.60
N ARG A 174 -9.58 2.44 11.83
CA ARG A 174 -9.54 3.90 11.60
C ARG A 174 -8.48 4.62 12.44
N PHE A 175 -8.16 4.10 13.63
CA PHE A 175 -7.17 4.70 14.52
C PHE A 175 -5.72 4.54 14.07
N ILE A 176 -5.44 3.69 13.08
CA ILE A 176 -4.08 3.54 12.54
C ILE A 176 -3.82 4.35 11.27
N VAL A 177 -4.81 5.07 10.76
CA VAL A 177 -4.54 6.03 9.69
C VAL A 177 -3.53 7.06 10.22
N PRO A 178 -2.38 7.27 9.54
CA PRO A 178 -1.37 8.20 10.03
C PRO A 178 -1.89 9.62 10.22
N GLU A 179 -1.45 10.30 11.26
CA GLU A 179 -1.84 11.70 11.52
C GLU A 179 -1.17 12.66 10.54
N LEU A 180 0.07 12.34 10.18
CA LEU A 180 0.89 13.15 9.29
C LEU A 180 1.67 12.24 8.35
N ALA A 181 1.54 12.48 7.05
CA ALA A 181 2.40 11.94 6.02
C ALA A 181 3.31 13.03 5.46
N LEU A 182 4.62 12.80 5.49
CA LEU A 182 5.61 13.72 4.93
C LEU A 182 6.20 13.11 3.66
N LEU A 183 5.83 13.65 2.50
CA LEU A 183 6.35 13.18 1.22
C LEU A 183 7.63 13.93 0.89
N ILE A 184 8.73 13.23 0.99
CA ILE A 184 10.09 13.71 0.72
C ILE A 184 10.67 12.88 -0.41
N PRO A 185 10.48 13.26 -1.68
CA PRO A 185 10.84 12.41 -2.83
C PRO A 185 12.31 12.03 -2.86
N GLU A 186 13.20 12.87 -2.34
CA GLU A 186 14.63 12.60 -2.28
C GLU A 186 14.96 11.34 -1.46
N LEU A 187 14.12 11.00 -0.49
CA LEU A 187 14.29 9.76 0.28
C LEU A 187 13.98 8.49 -0.54
N THR A 188 13.41 8.65 -1.72
CA THR A 188 13.14 7.54 -2.65
C THR A 188 14.23 7.35 -3.72
N HIS A 189 15.20 8.29 -3.83
CA HIS A 189 16.27 8.23 -4.84
C HIS A 189 17.14 6.97 -4.72
N SER A 190 17.33 6.48 -3.49
CA SER A 190 18.16 5.29 -3.23
C SER A 190 17.45 3.96 -3.54
N MET A 191 16.18 3.99 -3.99
CA MET A 191 15.45 2.77 -4.36
C MET A 191 16.07 2.12 -5.60
N PRO A 192 16.42 0.82 -5.53
CA PRO A 192 16.82 0.08 -6.73
C PRO A 192 15.71 0.04 -7.79
N PRO A 193 16.07 -0.07 -9.10
CA PRO A 193 15.07 -0.15 -10.18
C PRO A 193 14.02 -1.27 -9.99
N ALA A 194 14.44 -2.44 -9.47
CA ALA A 194 13.53 -3.54 -9.18
C ALA A 194 12.49 -3.18 -8.11
N VAL A 195 12.91 -2.49 -7.04
CA VAL A 195 11.99 -2.01 -5.98
C VAL A 195 11.08 -0.92 -6.54
N THR A 196 11.62 0.01 -7.32
CA THR A 196 10.83 1.07 -7.99
C THR A 196 9.72 0.47 -8.86
N ARG A 197 10.07 -0.55 -9.67
CA ARG A 197 9.12 -1.30 -10.50
C ARG A 197 8.03 -1.95 -9.65
N ALA A 198 8.42 -2.77 -8.69
CA ALA A 198 7.47 -3.53 -7.88
C ALA A 198 6.53 -2.60 -7.12
N THR A 199 7.05 -1.56 -6.45
CA THR A 199 6.20 -0.63 -5.69
C THR A 199 5.33 0.24 -6.60
N GLY A 200 5.85 0.69 -7.76
CA GLY A 200 5.05 1.43 -8.74
C GLY A 200 3.90 0.60 -9.33
N CYS A 201 4.14 -0.69 -9.60
CA CYS A 201 3.10 -1.62 -10.03
C CYS A 201 2.03 -1.86 -8.94
N ASP A 202 2.44 -1.89 -7.67
CA ASP A 202 1.51 -1.98 -6.53
C ASP A 202 0.58 -0.75 -6.48
N ALA A 203 1.15 0.46 -6.55
CA ALA A 203 0.37 1.68 -6.59
C ALA A 203 -0.59 1.74 -7.80
N LEU A 204 -0.14 1.25 -8.97
CA LEU A 204 -0.98 1.17 -10.17
C LEU A 204 -2.15 0.21 -9.97
N ALA A 205 -1.89 -0.96 -9.37
CA ALA A 205 -2.94 -1.92 -9.04
C ALA A 205 -3.94 -1.35 -8.03
N HIS A 206 -3.47 -0.67 -6.98
CA HIS A 206 -4.35 0.02 -6.02
C HIS A 206 -5.31 0.98 -6.73
N ALA A 207 -4.78 1.82 -7.60
CA ALA A 207 -5.58 2.80 -8.32
C ALA A 207 -6.58 2.15 -9.30
N ILE A 208 -6.15 1.17 -10.10
CA ILE A 208 -7.02 0.49 -11.08
C ILE A 208 -8.07 -0.35 -10.34
N GLU A 209 -7.70 -1.16 -9.36
CA GLU A 209 -8.66 -1.99 -8.62
C GLU A 209 -9.72 -1.14 -7.92
N GLY A 210 -9.32 -0.05 -7.28
CA GLY A 210 -10.25 0.89 -6.69
C GLY A 210 -11.12 1.58 -7.73
N PHE A 211 -10.58 2.01 -8.86
CA PHE A 211 -11.34 2.63 -9.94
C PHE A 211 -12.40 1.68 -10.53
N LEU A 212 -12.05 0.41 -10.71
CA LEU A 212 -12.98 -0.62 -11.19
C LEU A 212 -14.03 -1.04 -10.16
N ASN A 213 -13.82 -0.76 -8.87
CA ASN A 213 -14.77 -1.11 -7.81
C ASN A 213 -15.97 -0.14 -7.80
N VAL A 214 -16.85 -0.32 -8.76
CA VAL A 214 -18.06 0.49 -8.94
C VAL A 214 -19.05 0.37 -7.77
N GLY A 215 -19.05 -0.76 -7.06
CA GLY A 215 -19.89 -0.97 -5.87
C GLY A 215 -19.56 -0.05 -4.70
N ALA A 216 -18.36 0.52 -4.70
CA ALA A 216 -17.90 1.43 -3.65
C ALA A 216 -17.88 2.91 -4.08
N ASP A 217 -18.52 3.28 -5.19
CA ASP A 217 -18.51 4.68 -5.69
C ASP A 217 -19.09 5.69 -4.71
N GLY A 218 -20.06 5.27 -3.89
CA GLY A 218 -20.68 6.13 -2.88
C GLY A 218 -19.82 6.41 -1.64
N ASN A 219 -18.71 5.71 -1.45
CA ASN A 219 -17.93 5.81 -0.21
C ASN A 219 -17.14 7.12 -0.09
N HIS A 220 -16.68 7.68 -1.21
CA HIS A 220 -16.03 8.97 -1.25
C HIS A 220 -16.12 9.62 -2.64
N PRO A 221 -16.56 10.90 -2.75
CA PRO A 221 -16.83 11.55 -4.03
C PRO A 221 -15.58 11.70 -4.91
N ALA A 222 -14.41 11.95 -4.33
CA ALA A 222 -13.17 12.18 -5.06
C ALA A 222 -12.36 10.89 -5.36
N ALA A 223 -12.80 9.72 -4.89
CA ALA A 223 -11.98 8.50 -4.99
C ALA A 223 -11.68 8.11 -6.46
N ASN A 224 -12.61 8.33 -7.37
CA ASN A 224 -12.40 8.04 -8.78
C ASN A 224 -11.43 9.02 -9.46
N GLU A 225 -11.46 10.30 -9.08
CA GLU A 225 -10.52 11.31 -9.56
C GLU A 225 -9.09 11.02 -9.07
N TRP A 226 -8.94 10.65 -7.80
CA TRP A 226 -7.65 10.22 -7.25
C TRP A 226 -7.10 8.99 -7.97
N ALA A 227 -7.96 8.04 -8.30
CA ALA A 227 -7.57 6.83 -9.04
C ALA A 227 -7.07 7.18 -10.45
N LEU A 228 -7.82 7.97 -11.20
CA LEU A 228 -7.43 8.41 -12.55
C LEU A 228 -6.11 9.19 -12.54
N GLU A 229 -5.95 10.12 -11.60
CA GLU A 229 -4.70 10.88 -11.48
C GLU A 229 -3.53 10.00 -11.07
N SER A 230 -3.72 9.05 -10.14
CA SER A 230 -2.69 8.08 -9.77
C SER A 230 -2.25 7.25 -10.98
N ILE A 231 -3.21 6.70 -11.75
CA ILE A 231 -2.91 5.92 -12.97
C ILE A 231 -2.14 6.77 -13.97
N ARG A 232 -2.58 8.01 -14.24
CA ARG A 232 -1.92 8.93 -15.16
C ARG A 232 -0.46 9.20 -14.75
N LEU A 233 -0.25 9.54 -13.49
CA LEU A 233 1.09 9.81 -12.98
C LEU A 233 2.01 8.58 -13.08
N ILE A 234 1.49 7.40 -12.78
CA ILE A 234 2.29 6.16 -12.85
C ILE A 234 2.63 5.81 -14.30
N THR A 235 1.66 5.88 -15.21
CA THR A 235 1.91 5.54 -16.62
C THR A 235 2.92 6.47 -17.26
N GLU A 236 2.95 7.75 -16.88
CA GLU A 236 3.90 8.74 -17.38
C GLU A 236 5.28 8.63 -16.72
N HIS A 237 5.34 8.38 -15.42
CA HIS A 237 6.57 8.57 -14.64
C HIS A 237 7.25 7.29 -14.16
N LEU A 238 6.55 6.14 -14.06
CA LEU A 238 7.17 4.89 -13.61
C LEU A 238 8.32 4.44 -14.52
N PRO A 239 8.19 4.46 -15.87
CA PRO A 239 9.31 4.10 -16.75
C PRO A 239 10.54 4.99 -16.51
N ARG A 240 10.33 6.28 -16.30
CA ARG A 240 11.41 7.26 -16.03
C ARG A 240 12.06 7.00 -14.67
N ALA A 241 11.27 6.78 -13.63
CA ALA A 241 11.78 6.50 -12.29
C ALA A 241 12.55 5.17 -12.20
N ILE A 242 12.22 4.18 -13.06
CA ILE A 242 12.98 2.93 -13.20
C ILE A 242 14.31 3.18 -13.91
N ALA A 243 14.29 3.96 -15.00
CA ALA A 243 15.46 4.23 -15.82
C ALA A 243 16.47 5.17 -15.13
N ALA A 244 15.98 6.17 -14.41
CA ALA A 244 16.78 7.19 -13.71
C ALA A 244 16.24 7.36 -12.28
N GLY A 245 16.87 6.68 -11.33
CA GLY A 245 16.46 6.68 -9.91
C GLY A 245 16.54 8.05 -9.24
N ASP A 246 17.31 8.97 -9.77
CA ASP A 246 17.52 10.35 -9.31
C ASP A 246 16.69 11.40 -10.12
N ASP A 247 15.81 10.98 -11.04
CA ASP A 247 14.85 11.88 -11.67
C ASP A 247 13.85 12.42 -10.64
N ALA A 248 14.16 13.59 -10.07
CA ALA A 248 13.40 14.20 -9.00
C ALA A 248 11.91 14.43 -9.37
N ALA A 249 11.62 14.77 -10.63
CA ALA A 249 10.25 14.97 -11.11
C ALA A 249 9.48 13.65 -11.14
N ALA A 250 10.11 12.57 -11.65
CA ALA A 250 9.50 11.25 -11.67
C ALA A 250 9.30 10.71 -10.24
N ARG A 251 10.27 10.86 -9.35
CA ARG A 251 10.14 10.44 -7.93
C ARG A 251 9.03 11.18 -7.20
N LEU A 252 8.91 12.49 -7.41
CA LEU A 252 7.83 13.28 -6.83
C LEU A 252 6.47 12.79 -7.34
N ALA A 253 6.32 12.60 -8.65
CA ALA A 253 5.10 12.10 -9.26
C ALA A 253 4.71 10.71 -8.72
N MET A 254 5.69 9.79 -8.61
CA MET A 254 5.46 8.46 -8.06
C MET A 254 5.07 8.49 -6.58
N SER A 255 5.65 9.39 -5.77
CA SER A 255 5.27 9.56 -4.36
C SER A 255 3.82 10.03 -4.24
N PHE A 256 3.40 11.00 -5.04
CA PHE A 256 2.00 11.43 -5.10
C PHE A 256 1.07 10.30 -5.53
N ALA A 257 1.41 9.61 -6.60
CA ALA A 257 0.60 8.54 -7.14
C ALA A 257 0.37 7.42 -6.11
N ALA A 258 1.43 7.02 -5.38
CA ALA A 258 1.34 6.02 -4.32
C ALA A 258 0.39 6.45 -3.19
N THR A 259 0.52 7.69 -2.72
CA THR A 259 -0.37 8.23 -1.69
C THR A 259 -1.82 8.31 -2.18
N LEU A 260 -2.06 8.75 -3.43
CA LEU A 260 -3.39 8.74 -4.04
C LEU A 260 -3.95 7.30 -4.12
N GLY A 261 -3.15 6.32 -4.54
CA GLY A 261 -3.53 4.91 -4.54
C GLY A 261 -3.95 4.42 -3.16
N GLY A 262 -3.20 4.78 -2.11
CA GLY A 262 -3.55 4.53 -0.71
C GLY A 262 -4.90 5.15 -0.30
N MET A 263 -5.13 6.41 -0.67
CA MET A 263 -6.42 7.09 -0.44
C MET A 263 -7.56 6.39 -1.17
N VAL A 264 -7.33 5.94 -2.39
CA VAL A 264 -8.34 5.19 -3.18
C VAL A 264 -8.74 3.90 -2.47
N ILE A 265 -7.78 3.06 -2.11
CA ILE A 265 -8.10 1.75 -1.49
C ILE A 265 -8.66 1.88 -0.07
N ARG A 266 -8.42 2.98 0.60
CA ARG A 266 -9.06 3.29 1.88
C ARG A 266 -10.58 3.33 1.76
N PHE A 267 -11.11 3.89 0.69
CA PHE A 267 -12.54 4.07 0.48
C PHE A 267 -13.14 3.02 -0.45
N LYS A 268 -12.35 2.47 -1.37
CA LYS A 268 -12.84 1.57 -2.41
C LYS A 268 -12.33 0.13 -2.29
N SER A 269 -11.35 -0.12 -1.42
CA SER A 269 -10.75 -1.44 -1.22
C SER A 269 -10.08 -2.02 -2.49
N THR A 270 -9.27 -3.04 -2.31
CA THR A 270 -8.70 -3.86 -3.40
C THR A 270 -9.54 -5.13 -3.63
N GLY A 271 -9.37 -5.76 -4.78
CA GLY A 271 -10.14 -6.92 -5.23
C GLY A 271 -9.37 -8.25 -5.23
N LEU A 272 -9.65 -9.07 -6.25
CA LEU A 272 -9.11 -10.42 -6.40
C LEU A 272 -7.59 -10.47 -6.64
N PRO A 273 -6.93 -9.53 -7.36
CA PRO A 273 -5.48 -9.54 -7.51
C PRO A 273 -4.77 -9.52 -6.16
N HIS A 274 -5.14 -8.60 -5.28
CA HIS A 274 -4.59 -8.51 -3.93
C HIS A 274 -4.95 -9.73 -3.07
N LEU A 275 -6.17 -10.25 -3.19
CA LEU A 275 -6.57 -11.46 -2.48
C LEU A 275 -5.66 -12.64 -2.80
N ALA A 276 -5.41 -12.89 -4.09
CA ALA A 276 -4.60 -14.03 -4.53
C ALA A 276 -3.11 -13.85 -4.17
N SER A 277 -2.57 -12.64 -4.27
CA SER A 277 -1.14 -12.37 -4.01
C SER A 277 -0.72 -12.58 -2.55
N PHE A 278 -1.63 -12.55 -1.58
CA PHE A 278 -1.29 -12.68 -0.16
C PHE A 278 -0.61 -13.99 0.21
N SER A 279 -0.89 -15.08 -0.52
CA SER A 279 -0.24 -16.38 -0.29
C SER A 279 1.15 -16.50 -0.92
N TRP A 280 1.62 -15.50 -1.69
CA TRP A 280 2.88 -15.56 -2.43
C TRP A 280 4.02 -14.77 -1.79
N PHE A 281 3.83 -14.29 -0.55
CA PHE A 281 4.89 -13.55 0.15
C PHE A 281 6.18 -14.38 0.25
N GLY A 282 7.33 -13.71 0.01
CA GLY A 282 8.64 -14.35 -0.02
C GLY A 282 8.93 -15.19 -1.28
N ARG A 283 7.99 -15.28 -2.25
CA ARG A 283 8.15 -16.02 -3.52
C ARG A 283 8.16 -15.10 -4.74
N LEU A 284 7.32 -14.09 -4.74
CA LEU A 284 7.25 -13.07 -5.78
C LEU A 284 6.99 -11.71 -5.12
N GLU A 285 7.64 -10.66 -5.60
CA GLU A 285 7.41 -9.29 -5.14
C GLU A 285 5.93 -8.94 -5.25
N HIS A 286 5.35 -8.43 -4.15
CA HIS A 286 3.90 -8.20 -4.04
C HIS A 286 3.32 -7.39 -5.20
N GLY A 287 3.93 -6.23 -5.51
CA GLY A 287 3.45 -5.37 -6.59
C GLY A 287 3.57 -6.02 -7.97
N ILE A 288 4.55 -6.89 -8.20
CA ILE A 288 4.65 -7.68 -9.43
C ILE A 288 3.53 -8.72 -9.48
N ALA A 289 3.29 -9.42 -8.37
CA ALA A 289 2.24 -10.43 -8.26
C ALA A 289 0.85 -9.86 -8.58
N VAL A 290 0.48 -8.72 -7.95
CA VAL A 290 -0.83 -8.08 -8.18
C VAL A 290 -0.95 -7.55 -9.61
N ALA A 291 0.12 -6.97 -10.17
CA ALA A 291 0.12 -6.47 -11.55
C ALA A 291 -0.08 -7.59 -12.57
N MET A 292 0.55 -8.75 -12.37
CA MET A 292 0.38 -9.93 -13.24
C MET A 292 -1.03 -10.53 -13.16
N LEU A 293 -1.65 -10.52 -11.99
CA LEU A 293 -3.00 -11.05 -11.76
C LEU A 293 -4.09 -10.13 -12.31
N LEU A 294 -3.81 -8.82 -12.36
CA LEU A 294 -4.84 -7.81 -12.66
C LEU A 294 -5.51 -7.98 -14.05
N PRO A 295 -4.82 -8.27 -15.17
CA PRO A 295 -5.48 -8.45 -16.47
C PRO A 295 -6.55 -9.56 -16.47
N ALA A 296 -6.23 -10.73 -15.90
CA ALA A 296 -7.17 -11.86 -15.84
C ALA A 296 -8.35 -11.57 -14.90
N CYS A 297 -8.10 -10.94 -13.75
CA CYS A 297 -9.15 -10.49 -12.85
C CYS A 297 -10.04 -9.43 -13.50
N TRP A 298 -9.46 -8.50 -14.22
CA TRP A 298 -10.17 -7.43 -14.92
C TRP A 298 -11.11 -8.00 -15.99
N ARG A 299 -10.65 -8.97 -16.79
CA ARG A 299 -11.53 -9.70 -17.74
C ARG A 299 -12.71 -10.36 -17.03
N TYR A 300 -12.47 -11.02 -15.89
CA TYR A 300 -13.58 -11.55 -15.10
C TYR A 300 -14.57 -10.45 -14.70
N TYR A 301 -14.10 -9.26 -14.32
CA TYR A 301 -14.95 -8.15 -13.90
C TYR A 301 -15.79 -7.56 -15.05
N LEU A 302 -15.42 -7.74 -16.31
CA LEU A 302 -16.20 -7.30 -17.47
C LEU A 302 -17.59 -7.96 -17.57
N GLY A 303 -17.82 -9.03 -16.83
CA GLY A 303 -19.18 -9.57 -16.65
C GLY A 303 -20.14 -8.64 -15.90
N ASN A 304 -19.65 -7.50 -15.35
CA ASN A 304 -20.46 -6.43 -14.82
C ASN A 304 -20.49 -5.25 -15.82
N PRO A 305 -21.67 -4.90 -16.39
CA PRO A 305 -21.77 -3.81 -17.37
C PRO A 305 -21.25 -2.45 -16.87
N ALA A 306 -21.37 -2.16 -15.58
CA ALA A 306 -20.83 -0.93 -15.01
C ALA A 306 -19.28 -0.91 -15.04
N VAL A 307 -18.63 -2.06 -14.88
CA VAL A 307 -17.18 -2.19 -15.03
C VAL A 307 -16.77 -2.03 -16.50
N VAL A 308 -17.56 -2.54 -17.46
CA VAL A 308 -17.30 -2.31 -18.89
C VAL A 308 -17.27 -0.80 -19.19
N ALA A 309 -18.28 -0.06 -18.76
CA ALA A 309 -18.32 1.39 -18.93
C ALA A 309 -17.15 2.10 -18.24
N ARG A 310 -16.76 1.64 -17.03
CA ARG A 310 -15.64 2.16 -16.28
C ARG A 310 -14.31 1.86 -16.97
N THR A 311 -14.13 0.68 -17.55
CA THR A 311 -12.95 0.30 -18.32
C THR A 311 -12.73 1.25 -19.51
N MET A 312 -13.79 1.61 -20.24
CA MET A 312 -13.68 2.51 -21.38
C MET A 312 -13.24 3.93 -20.98
N GLN A 313 -13.43 4.35 -19.75
CA GLN A 313 -12.90 5.63 -19.25
C GLN A 313 -11.37 5.62 -19.11
N LEU A 314 -10.73 4.46 -19.10
CA LEU A 314 -9.28 4.31 -19.07
C LEU A 314 -8.65 4.30 -20.49
N SER A 315 -9.45 4.33 -21.57
CA SER A 315 -8.94 4.32 -22.95
C SER A 315 -7.98 5.49 -23.30
N PRO A 316 -8.05 6.68 -22.68
CA PRO A 316 -7.03 7.72 -22.89
C PRO A 316 -5.65 7.37 -22.31
N LEU A 317 -5.61 6.50 -21.29
CA LEU A 317 -4.37 6.06 -20.61
C LEU A 317 -3.87 4.71 -21.14
N PHE A 318 -4.78 3.84 -21.52
CA PHE A 318 -4.52 2.54 -22.14
C PHE A 318 -5.33 2.45 -23.44
N PRO A 319 -4.77 2.89 -24.58
CA PRO A 319 -5.50 3.03 -25.85
C PRO A 319 -6.22 1.74 -26.28
N GLY A 320 -7.51 1.84 -26.60
CA GLY A 320 -8.36 0.75 -27.07
C GLY A 320 -9.77 1.22 -27.36
N ASN A 321 -10.46 0.56 -28.31
CA ASN A 321 -11.84 0.83 -28.69
C ASN A 321 -12.82 -0.17 -28.04
N THR A 322 -12.29 -1.22 -27.45
CA THR A 322 -13.01 -2.24 -26.70
C THR A 322 -12.37 -2.43 -25.31
N PRO A 323 -13.11 -2.96 -24.31
CA PRO A 323 -12.56 -3.26 -23.00
C PRO A 323 -11.34 -4.20 -23.05
N GLU A 324 -11.38 -5.19 -23.93
CA GLU A 324 -10.29 -6.15 -24.14
C GLU A 324 -9.04 -5.46 -24.69
N GLU A 325 -9.18 -4.51 -25.63
CA GLU A 325 -8.09 -3.72 -26.14
C GLU A 325 -7.46 -2.80 -25.07
N VAL A 326 -8.30 -2.22 -24.18
CA VAL A 326 -7.82 -1.44 -23.04
C VAL A 326 -7.00 -2.32 -22.10
N ILE A 327 -7.46 -3.54 -21.78
CA ILE A 327 -6.73 -4.49 -20.95
C ILE A 327 -5.43 -4.94 -21.64
N ALA A 328 -5.47 -5.19 -22.94
CA ALA A 328 -4.27 -5.54 -23.72
C ALA A 328 -3.23 -4.40 -23.71
N SER A 329 -3.68 -3.16 -23.88
CA SER A 329 -2.83 -1.98 -23.79
C SER A 329 -2.22 -1.81 -22.39
N PHE A 330 -2.98 -2.06 -21.33
CA PHE A 330 -2.46 -2.13 -19.96
C PHE A 330 -1.40 -3.23 -19.82
N ARG A 331 -1.64 -4.44 -20.37
CA ARG A 331 -0.65 -5.52 -20.36
C ARG A 331 0.65 -5.09 -21.06
N HIS A 332 0.52 -4.43 -22.21
CA HIS A 332 1.67 -3.89 -22.94
C HIS A 332 2.46 -2.85 -22.13
N PHE A 333 1.76 -1.99 -21.37
CA PHE A 333 2.43 -1.09 -20.44
C PHE A 333 3.23 -1.86 -19.38
N LEU A 334 2.66 -2.92 -18.79
CA LEU A 334 3.36 -3.78 -17.82
C LEU A 334 4.62 -4.42 -18.43
N ASP A 335 4.56 -4.86 -19.70
CA ASP A 335 5.72 -5.39 -20.43
C ASP A 335 6.80 -4.33 -20.58
N SER A 336 6.42 -3.11 -20.92
CA SER A 336 7.34 -1.99 -21.13
C SER A 336 8.13 -1.61 -19.88
N VAL A 337 7.57 -1.87 -18.69
CA VAL A 337 8.25 -1.65 -17.40
C VAL A 337 8.89 -2.94 -16.85
N GLY A 338 8.87 -4.03 -17.60
CA GLY A 338 9.58 -5.28 -17.30
C GLY A 338 8.86 -6.17 -16.28
N VAL A 339 7.52 -6.16 -16.24
CA VAL A 339 6.71 -7.14 -15.48
C VAL A 339 6.60 -8.42 -16.31
N PRO A 340 6.88 -9.62 -15.74
CA PRO A 340 6.77 -10.88 -16.48
C PRO A 340 5.39 -11.08 -17.13
N ALA A 341 5.37 -11.68 -18.32
CA ALA A 341 4.13 -11.89 -19.06
C ALA A 341 3.28 -13.04 -18.49
N ALA A 342 3.90 -14.02 -17.86
CA ALA A 342 3.23 -15.22 -17.39
C ALA A 342 3.83 -15.72 -16.07
N LEU A 343 2.99 -16.28 -15.18
CA LEU A 343 3.47 -16.83 -13.89
C LEU A 343 4.35 -18.07 -14.06
N ARG A 344 4.23 -18.79 -15.17
CA ARG A 344 5.13 -19.92 -15.48
C ARG A 344 6.59 -19.49 -15.58
N ASP A 345 6.85 -18.21 -15.87
CA ASP A 345 8.18 -17.63 -15.98
C ASP A 345 8.71 -17.12 -14.62
N CYS A 346 7.92 -17.24 -13.55
CA CYS A 346 8.26 -16.81 -12.20
C CYS A 346 8.71 -17.99 -11.34
N PRO A 347 10.03 -18.12 -11.04
CA PRO A 347 10.52 -19.19 -10.17
C PRO A 347 9.82 -19.17 -8.80
N GLY A 348 9.35 -20.36 -8.35
CA GLY A 348 8.69 -20.51 -7.05
C GLY A 348 7.16 -20.36 -7.07
N ILE A 349 6.55 -20.02 -8.21
CA ILE A 349 5.09 -20.10 -8.41
C ILE A 349 4.76 -21.44 -9.06
N THR A 350 4.46 -22.44 -8.21
CA THR A 350 4.16 -23.82 -8.65
C THR A 350 2.66 -24.01 -8.86
N GLN A 351 2.28 -25.11 -9.53
CA GLN A 351 0.88 -25.48 -9.72
C GLN A 351 0.18 -25.71 -8.37
N GLU A 352 0.85 -26.38 -7.44
CA GLU A 352 0.33 -26.67 -6.09
C GLU A 352 0.06 -25.37 -5.32
N LEU A 353 0.94 -24.36 -5.46
CA LEU A 353 0.74 -23.05 -4.84
C LEU A 353 -0.49 -22.34 -5.43
N LEU A 354 -0.73 -22.42 -6.74
CA LEU A 354 -1.91 -21.83 -7.38
C LEU A 354 -3.19 -22.51 -6.89
N GLU A 355 -3.20 -23.83 -6.74
CA GLU A 355 -4.35 -24.57 -6.21
C GLU A 355 -4.61 -24.21 -4.74
N GLU A 356 -3.55 -24.10 -3.92
CA GLU A 356 -3.66 -23.63 -2.52
C GLU A 356 -4.19 -22.20 -2.46
N THR A 357 -3.71 -21.32 -3.35
CA THR A 357 -4.17 -19.94 -3.46
C THR A 357 -5.67 -19.86 -3.80
N ALA A 358 -6.14 -20.67 -4.73
CA ALA A 358 -7.57 -20.71 -5.07
C ALA A 358 -8.42 -21.18 -3.88
N ARG A 359 -7.99 -22.26 -3.20
CA ARG A 359 -8.70 -22.79 -2.02
C ARG A 359 -8.72 -21.79 -0.86
N SER A 360 -7.60 -21.16 -0.55
CA SER A 360 -7.52 -20.19 0.55
C SER A 360 -8.26 -18.90 0.23
N GLY A 361 -8.15 -18.41 -1.01
CA GLY A 361 -8.87 -17.23 -1.48
C GLY A 361 -10.40 -17.41 -1.44
N ALA A 362 -10.88 -18.61 -1.72
CA ALA A 362 -12.30 -18.95 -1.65
C ALA A 362 -12.91 -18.83 -0.23
N GLN A 363 -12.08 -18.79 0.81
CA GLN A 363 -12.54 -18.59 2.20
C GLN A 363 -12.75 -17.11 2.56
N ASN A 364 -12.26 -16.17 1.76
CA ASN A 364 -12.34 -14.74 2.05
C ASN A 364 -13.63 -14.13 1.49
N LYS A 365 -14.76 -14.42 2.15
CA LYS A 365 -16.09 -13.95 1.73
C LYS A 365 -16.13 -12.44 1.49
N MET A 366 -15.54 -11.65 2.38
CA MET A 366 -15.53 -10.19 2.28
C MET A 366 -14.94 -9.71 0.95
N LYS A 367 -13.79 -10.22 0.54
CA LYS A 367 -13.15 -9.84 -0.73
C LYS A 367 -13.90 -10.35 -1.96
N LEU A 368 -14.51 -11.54 -1.86
CA LEU A 368 -15.30 -12.12 -2.94
C LEU A 368 -16.59 -11.34 -3.18
N GLU A 369 -17.31 -10.97 -2.12
CA GLU A 369 -18.56 -10.21 -2.17
C GLU A 369 -18.37 -8.76 -2.62
N ASN A 370 -17.26 -8.13 -2.20
CA ASN A 370 -16.93 -6.73 -2.50
C ASN A 370 -16.10 -6.55 -3.79
N ALA A 371 -15.86 -7.61 -4.55
CA ALA A 371 -15.19 -7.50 -5.85
C ALA A 371 -16.04 -6.69 -6.84
N PRO A 372 -15.43 -6.00 -7.84
CA PRO A 372 -16.15 -5.24 -8.88
C PRO A 372 -17.23 -6.02 -9.62
N ARG A 373 -17.03 -7.33 -9.76
CA ARG A 373 -18.04 -8.34 -10.04
C ARG A 373 -18.00 -9.35 -8.89
N PRO A 374 -19.03 -9.40 -8.03
CA PRO A 374 -19.08 -10.33 -6.92
C PRO A 374 -18.84 -11.78 -7.37
N VAL A 375 -18.11 -12.53 -6.56
CA VAL A 375 -17.82 -13.94 -6.82
C VAL A 375 -18.72 -14.81 -5.97
N PRO A 376 -19.63 -15.62 -6.57
CA PRO A 376 -20.47 -16.53 -5.79
C PRO A 376 -19.62 -17.52 -4.99
N VAL A 377 -19.89 -17.66 -3.69
CA VAL A 377 -19.10 -18.50 -2.78
C VAL A 377 -19.01 -19.95 -3.28
N ALA A 378 -20.11 -20.49 -3.80
CA ALA A 378 -20.17 -21.87 -4.33
C ALA A 378 -19.27 -22.10 -5.55
N GLU A 379 -18.89 -21.05 -6.26
CA GLU A 379 -18.06 -21.09 -7.48
C GLU A 379 -16.67 -20.48 -7.29
N SER A 380 -16.40 -19.96 -6.11
CA SER A 380 -15.21 -19.11 -5.86
C SER A 380 -13.90 -19.82 -6.16
N GLU A 381 -13.73 -21.06 -5.72
CA GLU A 381 -12.50 -21.83 -5.99
C GLU A 381 -12.31 -22.08 -7.49
N ARG A 382 -13.39 -22.46 -8.20
CA ARG A 382 -13.36 -22.66 -9.65
C ARG A 382 -13.00 -21.38 -10.42
N ILE A 383 -13.60 -20.24 -10.03
CA ILE A 383 -13.35 -18.96 -10.69
C ILE A 383 -11.92 -18.49 -10.42
N LEU A 384 -11.47 -18.57 -9.17
CA LEU A 384 -10.09 -18.21 -8.82
C LEU A 384 -9.08 -19.11 -9.53
N SER A 385 -9.33 -20.43 -9.59
CA SER A 385 -8.47 -21.37 -10.33
C SER A 385 -8.37 -21.00 -11.82
N ALA A 386 -9.48 -20.63 -12.45
CA ALA A 386 -9.49 -20.21 -13.86
C ALA A 386 -8.67 -18.93 -14.08
N ILE A 387 -8.83 -17.92 -13.21
CA ILE A 387 -8.05 -16.67 -13.26
C ILE A 387 -6.55 -16.95 -13.08
N LEU A 388 -6.19 -17.77 -12.10
CA LEU A 388 -4.81 -18.13 -11.83
C LEU A 388 -4.16 -18.91 -12.97
N GLN A 389 -4.91 -19.83 -13.58
CA GLN A 389 -4.44 -20.59 -14.74
C GLN A 389 -4.24 -19.68 -15.96
N GLN A 390 -5.18 -18.77 -16.24
CA GLN A 390 -5.01 -17.77 -17.29
C GLN A 390 -3.76 -16.92 -17.06
N THR A 391 -3.53 -16.45 -15.83
CA THR A 391 -2.33 -15.66 -15.50
C THR A 391 -1.05 -16.50 -15.63
N ARG A 392 -1.13 -17.80 -15.34
CA ARG A 392 0.01 -18.72 -15.48
C ARG A 392 0.45 -18.88 -16.93
N GLU A 393 -0.49 -18.97 -17.83
CA GLU A 393 -0.22 -19.14 -19.27
C GLU A 393 0.17 -17.81 -19.93
N GLY A 394 -0.25 -16.69 -19.38
CA GLY A 394 -0.14 -15.36 -19.96
C GLY A 394 -1.22 -15.10 -21.01
N ASP A 395 -1.30 -13.87 -21.45
CA ASP A 395 -2.23 -13.50 -22.52
C ASP A 395 -1.80 -14.13 -23.86
N PRO A 396 -2.75 -14.62 -24.67
CA PRO A 396 -2.43 -15.04 -26.03
C PRO A 396 -1.84 -13.85 -26.79
N GLN A 397 -0.72 -14.09 -27.49
CA GLN A 397 -0.04 -13.10 -28.32
C GLN A 397 -0.88 -12.74 -29.55
#